data_0ef0fefab44331bfaa0d84320257dc96
#
_entry.id   0ef0fefab44331bfaa0d84320257dc96
#
_cell.length_a   1.000
_cell.length_b   1.000
_cell.length_c   1.000
_cell.angle_alpha   90.00
_cell.angle_beta   90.00
_cell.angle_gamma   90.00
#
_symmetry.space_group_name_H-M   'P 1'
#
loop_
_entity.id
_entity.type
_entity.pdbx_description
1 polymer ?
#
loop_
_entity_poly.entity_id
_entity_poly.type
_entity_poly.pdbx_seq_one_letter_code
_entity_poly.pdbx_strand_id
1 'polypeptide(L)'
;MAPTKFRPACRIVWRPTDRGVRVSPAISAATSRQRALLAAVLLIVVSLLAGLGLRQPNPQDEPRFVLAARSMVATGQWLLPHRGSELYAEKPPVFMWLQAASYELVPHWPVAFLLPSLLAALATLWLTWDIARRLWNRRVARHAVLGLFAVLQFGLMAKRAQIDMVLVALTTLSLWGMLRHLLRGPDWRAWTLGLFAAGVGTVTKGVGFLPLLLLLPWMALPRRHWRVLPARAQAGRSWLLVLPAFLAGTAVWLGPLGIALWQSNDPALHAYAHELLFKQTGTRYAHAWHHVKPAWYYLQVIATLWLPGCLVLPWLLPAWWRRLRRGDPRYLLLLAWSVLVLVFFSASPGKREVYIFPMLPALCIAAAPLLAGLLRKRGVRVLLTGYLLLLALAALALGSGIALHLHWAENTALQRGMALASLRSVGVWLIGLGVVGLAAIAWSRGKRTGTAVVVVTAALWSVYGLGLMPALDPYSSAARLMQRVGQRIGPEAELGMLAWREQNMLQADRPVTDFGFKASWQQQWAKAGPWLADAPERRWLFVLKQAVPACIDPAQRIDIGESNRNQWQLVPGTAWHAGCVATASDTNTGGGDSETD
;
A
#
# COMPACT_ATOMS: atom_id res chain seq x y z
N MET A 1 69.69 66.35 -5.50
CA MET A 1 70.32 65.05 -5.77
C MET A 1 70.68 64.40 -4.45
N ALA A 2 69.93 63.43 -4.02
CA ALA A 2 70.20 62.66 -2.79
C ALA A 2 70.13 61.16 -3.16
N PRO A 3 71.06 60.32 -2.69
CA PRO A 3 71.15 58.92 -3.13
C PRO A 3 70.26 58.01 -2.30
N THR A 4 69.59 57.13 -3.04
CA THR A 4 68.75 56.06 -2.54
C THR A 4 69.56 54.99 -1.79
N LYS A 5 69.17 54.70 -0.52
CA LYS A 5 69.71 53.59 0.29
C LYS A 5 69.05 52.26 -0.11
N PHE A 6 69.87 51.31 -0.57
CA PHE A 6 69.54 49.89 -0.72
C PHE A 6 69.31 49.23 0.68
N ARG A 7 68.19 48.53 0.84
CA ARG A 7 67.95 47.60 1.98
C ARG A 7 68.33 46.17 1.56
N PRO A 8 69.01 45.38 2.41
CA PRO A 8 69.40 44.02 2.08
C PRO A 8 68.21 43.06 2.17
N ALA A 9 68.21 42.08 1.24
CA ALA A 9 67.22 41.02 1.11
C ALA A 9 67.17 40.12 2.36
N CYS A 10 65.97 39.92 2.87
CA CYS A 10 65.67 38.98 3.94
C CYS A 10 65.76 37.53 3.39
N ARG A 11 66.74 36.75 3.85
CA ARG A 11 66.80 35.28 3.63
C ARG A 11 65.68 34.60 4.39
N ILE A 12 64.72 34.00 3.66
CA ILE A 12 63.72 33.10 4.25
C ILE A 12 64.39 31.78 4.52
N VAL A 13 64.59 31.48 5.80
CA VAL A 13 65.01 30.15 6.29
C VAL A 13 63.76 29.28 6.39
N TRP A 14 63.63 28.32 5.49
CA TRP A 14 62.60 27.28 5.56
C TRP A 14 62.91 26.33 6.71
N ARG A 15 62.13 26.38 7.81
CA ARG A 15 62.08 25.31 8.81
C ARG A 15 60.95 24.35 8.41
N PRO A 16 61.16 23.03 8.25
CA PRO A 16 60.10 22.08 8.09
C PRO A 16 59.39 21.94 9.45
N THR A 17 58.20 22.53 9.55
CA THR A 17 57.32 22.23 10.67
C THR A 17 56.48 21.01 10.27
N ASP A 18 56.75 19.89 10.93
CA ASP A 18 55.84 18.75 11.03
C ASP A 18 54.49 19.22 11.59
N ARG A 19 53.64 19.77 10.75
CA ARG A 19 52.22 19.95 11.07
C ARG A 19 51.47 18.79 10.48
N GLY A 20 51.27 17.77 11.29
CA GLY A 20 50.25 16.78 11.01
C GLY A 20 48.98 17.52 10.58
N VAL A 21 48.43 17.18 9.41
CA VAL A 21 47.22 17.78 8.84
C VAL A 21 46.08 17.53 9.83
N ARG A 22 45.83 18.48 10.73
CA ARG A 22 44.62 18.49 11.57
C ARG A 22 43.48 18.77 10.65
N VAL A 23 42.77 17.71 10.24
CA VAL A 23 41.48 17.83 9.53
C VAL A 23 40.59 18.77 10.34
N SER A 24 40.21 19.89 9.74
CA SER A 24 39.38 20.90 10.40
C SER A 24 38.13 20.24 11.02
N PRO A 25 37.75 20.53 12.26
CA PRO A 25 36.57 19.97 12.91
C PRO A 25 35.27 20.21 12.10
N ALA A 26 35.21 21.23 11.24
CA ALA A 26 34.11 21.49 10.32
C ALA A 26 34.01 20.43 9.20
N ILE A 27 35.11 19.94 8.66
CA ILE A 27 35.15 18.90 7.61
C ILE A 27 34.74 17.55 8.23
N SER A 28 35.25 17.22 9.42
CA SER A 28 34.84 16.02 10.17
C SER A 28 33.35 16.01 10.51
N ALA A 29 32.78 17.14 10.92
CA ALA A 29 31.36 17.25 11.23
C ALA A 29 30.48 17.16 9.97
N ALA A 30 30.94 17.65 8.82
CA ALA A 30 30.22 17.54 7.54
C ALA A 30 30.15 16.08 7.07
N THR A 31 31.27 15.35 7.12
CA THR A 31 31.33 13.91 6.77
C THR A 31 30.50 13.04 7.71
N SER A 32 30.49 13.32 9.02
CA SER A 32 29.66 12.64 10.01
C SER A 32 28.14 12.82 9.73
N ARG A 33 27.71 14.02 9.38
CA ARG A 33 26.30 14.29 9.02
C ARG A 33 25.88 13.59 7.72
N GLN A 34 26.76 13.52 6.73
CA GLN A 34 26.48 12.79 5.49
C GLN A 34 26.36 11.28 5.74
N ARG A 35 27.26 10.69 6.52
CA ARG A 35 27.20 9.27 6.92
C ARG A 35 25.91 8.95 7.66
N ALA A 36 25.47 9.79 8.61
CA ALA A 36 24.22 9.60 9.33
C ALA A 36 22.98 9.68 8.40
N LEU A 37 23.02 10.55 7.40
CA LEU A 37 21.95 10.64 6.41
C LEU A 37 21.89 9.40 5.53
N LEU A 38 23.02 8.94 5.01
CA LEU A 38 23.13 7.73 4.22
C LEU A 38 22.66 6.50 5.02
N ALA A 39 23.08 6.38 6.28
CA ALA A 39 22.62 5.31 7.16
C ALA A 39 21.10 5.32 7.36
N ALA A 40 20.50 6.50 7.54
CA ALA A 40 19.04 6.62 7.66
C ALA A 40 18.31 6.24 6.36
N VAL A 41 18.82 6.66 5.19
CA VAL A 41 18.25 6.29 3.89
C VAL A 41 18.36 4.78 3.66
N LEU A 42 19.56 4.20 3.91
CA LEU A 42 19.78 2.76 3.78
C LEU A 42 18.86 1.97 4.72
N LEU A 43 18.73 2.40 5.98
CA LEU A 43 17.84 1.77 6.95
C LEU A 43 16.39 1.75 6.46
N ILE A 44 15.89 2.86 5.93
CA ILE A 44 14.53 2.95 5.36
C ILE A 44 14.39 2.01 4.17
N VAL A 45 15.30 2.13 3.19
CA VAL A 45 15.20 1.34 1.96
C VAL A 45 15.31 -0.15 2.25
N VAL A 46 16.30 -0.58 3.05
CA VAL A 46 16.47 -1.99 3.42
C VAL A 46 15.28 -2.53 4.18
N SER A 47 14.72 -1.76 5.13
CA SER A 47 13.53 -2.19 5.87
C SER A 47 12.28 -2.31 5.00
N LEU A 48 12.12 -1.48 3.98
CA LEU A 48 11.02 -1.57 3.02
C LEU A 48 11.22 -2.72 2.03
N LEU A 49 12.45 -2.98 1.61
CA LEU A 49 12.82 -4.13 0.74
C LEU A 49 12.73 -5.47 1.47
N ALA A 50 12.91 -5.49 2.79
CA ALA A 50 12.93 -6.70 3.59
C ALA A 50 11.68 -7.58 3.34
N GLY A 51 11.88 -8.83 2.91
CA GLY A 51 10.83 -9.79 2.61
C GLY A 51 10.27 -9.72 1.18
N LEU A 52 10.83 -8.88 0.31
CA LEU A 52 10.50 -8.90 -1.12
C LEU A 52 10.88 -10.26 -1.72
N GLY A 53 9.93 -10.94 -2.35
CA GLY A 53 10.13 -12.26 -2.95
C GLY A 53 10.00 -13.45 -1.97
N LEU A 54 9.74 -13.21 -0.67
CA LEU A 54 9.68 -14.28 0.34
C LEU A 54 8.25 -14.72 0.69
N ARG A 55 7.24 -14.26 0.00
CA ARG A 55 5.84 -14.63 0.23
C ARG A 55 5.01 -14.62 -1.05
N GLN A 56 3.88 -15.29 -1.00
CA GLN A 56 2.84 -15.25 -2.02
C GLN A 56 1.83 -14.10 -1.75
N PRO A 57 0.96 -13.76 -2.70
CA PRO A 57 -0.13 -12.83 -2.47
C PRO A 57 -1.08 -13.33 -1.38
N ASN A 58 -1.35 -12.46 -0.41
CA ASN A 58 -2.22 -12.77 0.71
C ASN A 58 -3.62 -12.18 0.53
N PRO A 59 -4.72 -12.90 0.89
CA PRO A 59 -6.06 -12.35 0.87
C PRO A 59 -6.17 -11.07 1.76
N GLN A 60 -7.14 -10.17 1.50
CA GLN A 60 -8.23 -10.35 0.52
C GLN A 60 -7.89 -9.75 -0.84
N ASP A 61 -7.18 -8.64 -0.91
CA ASP A 61 -7.07 -7.84 -2.13
C ASP A 61 -5.94 -8.31 -3.08
N GLU A 62 -4.79 -8.78 -2.53
CA GLU A 62 -3.60 -9.06 -3.35
C GLU A 62 -3.82 -10.16 -4.40
N PRO A 63 -4.44 -11.32 -4.08
CA PRO A 63 -4.60 -12.39 -5.05
C PRO A 63 -5.42 -11.98 -6.29
N ARG A 64 -6.46 -11.17 -6.11
CA ARG A 64 -7.33 -10.73 -7.23
C ARG A 64 -6.58 -9.86 -8.24
N PHE A 65 -5.70 -8.97 -7.76
CA PHE A 65 -4.90 -8.12 -8.66
C PHE A 65 -3.82 -8.92 -9.37
N VAL A 66 -3.16 -9.83 -8.65
CA VAL A 66 -2.11 -10.69 -9.22
C VAL A 66 -2.70 -11.68 -10.22
N LEU A 67 -3.87 -12.27 -9.95
CA LEU A 67 -4.55 -13.17 -10.87
C LEU A 67 -4.87 -12.45 -12.20
N ALA A 68 -5.43 -11.24 -12.13
CA ALA A 68 -5.69 -10.45 -13.32
C ALA A 68 -4.40 -10.05 -14.06
N ALA A 69 -3.34 -9.68 -13.34
CA ALA A 69 -2.05 -9.36 -13.95
C ALA A 69 -1.40 -10.60 -14.62
N ARG A 70 -1.52 -11.80 -14.01
CA ARG A 70 -1.07 -13.07 -14.63
C ARG A 70 -1.85 -13.38 -15.90
N SER A 71 -3.16 -13.16 -15.88
CA SER A 71 -3.99 -13.32 -17.08
C SER A 71 -3.53 -12.39 -18.20
N MET A 72 -3.25 -11.11 -17.91
CA MET A 72 -2.73 -10.14 -18.88
C MET A 72 -1.42 -10.60 -19.54
N VAL A 73 -0.47 -11.10 -18.74
CA VAL A 73 0.80 -11.62 -19.27
C VAL A 73 0.58 -12.87 -20.10
N ALA A 74 -0.28 -13.80 -19.65
CA ALA A 74 -0.51 -15.07 -20.33
C ALA A 74 -1.27 -14.93 -21.66
N THR A 75 -2.23 -14.00 -21.72
CA THR A 75 -3.13 -13.84 -22.90
C THR A 75 -2.74 -12.66 -23.81
N GLY A 76 -1.87 -11.75 -23.36
CA GLY A 76 -1.59 -10.51 -24.07
C GLY A 76 -2.73 -9.47 -24.01
N GLN A 77 -3.82 -9.73 -23.30
CA GLN A 77 -4.98 -8.84 -23.19
C GLN A 77 -4.84 -7.89 -22.00
N TRP A 78 -4.24 -6.73 -22.22
CA TRP A 78 -3.95 -5.77 -21.15
C TRP A 78 -5.09 -4.78 -20.88
N LEU A 79 -5.97 -4.55 -21.86
CA LEU A 79 -7.04 -3.53 -21.74
C LEU A 79 -8.12 -3.94 -20.75
N LEU A 80 -8.53 -5.20 -20.81
CA LEU A 80 -9.64 -5.77 -20.05
C LEU A 80 -9.11 -6.80 -19.06
N PRO A 81 -9.08 -6.51 -17.76
CA PRO A 81 -8.65 -7.47 -16.75
C PRO A 81 -9.64 -8.64 -16.65
N HIS A 82 -9.12 -9.85 -16.46
CA HIS A 82 -9.89 -11.06 -16.24
C HIS A 82 -9.65 -11.64 -14.85
N ARG A 83 -10.69 -12.26 -14.31
CA ARG A 83 -10.64 -13.07 -13.10
C ARG A 83 -11.18 -14.46 -13.43
N GLY A 84 -10.27 -15.41 -13.68
CA GLY A 84 -10.63 -16.66 -14.32
C GLY A 84 -11.17 -16.43 -15.74
N SER A 85 -12.30 -17.03 -16.07
CA SER A 85 -12.98 -16.85 -17.36
C SER A 85 -13.77 -15.54 -17.50
N GLU A 86 -13.99 -14.79 -16.41
CA GLU A 86 -14.86 -13.60 -16.41
C GLU A 86 -14.08 -12.29 -16.43
N LEU A 87 -14.67 -11.25 -17.03
CA LEU A 87 -14.14 -9.88 -16.98
C LEU A 87 -14.21 -9.33 -15.54
N TYR A 88 -13.10 -8.75 -15.08
CA TYR A 88 -13.00 -8.13 -13.76
C TYR A 88 -13.34 -6.64 -13.80
N ALA A 89 -14.61 -6.31 -13.56
CA ALA A 89 -15.16 -4.95 -13.65
C ALA A 89 -15.17 -4.16 -12.33
N GLU A 90 -14.46 -4.61 -11.28
CA GLU A 90 -14.50 -3.94 -9.98
C GLU A 90 -13.50 -2.80 -9.82
N LYS A 91 -12.40 -2.84 -10.55
CA LYS A 91 -11.32 -1.83 -10.52
C LYS A 91 -10.72 -1.61 -11.90
N PRO A 92 -10.31 -0.36 -12.21
CA PRO A 92 -9.55 -0.07 -13.43
C PRO A 92 -8.19 -0.79 -13.44
N PRO A 93 -7.59 -1.08 -14.62
CA PRO A 93 -6.46 -1.99 -14.76
C PRO A 93 -5.09 -1.43 -14.41
N VAL A 94 -4.95 -0.13 -14.16
CA VAL A 94 -3.62 0.55 -14.03
C VAL A 94 -2.70 -0.14 -13.04
N PHE A 95 -3.20 -0.59 -11.88
CA PHE A 95 -2.38 -1.29 -10.91
C PHE A 95 -1.92 -2.67 -11.41
N MET A 96 -2.80 -3.40 -12.11
CA MET A 96 -2.51 -4.70 -12.70
C MET A 96 -1.51 -4.57 -13.85
N TRP A 97 -1.59 -3.50 -14.64
CA TRP A 97 -0.58 -3.15 -15.65
C TRP A 97 0.80 -2.98 -15.03
N LEU A 98 0.89 -2.29 -13.89
CA LEU A 98 2.15 -2.12 -13.20
C LEU A 98 2.71 -3.45 -12.68
N GLN A 99 1.85 -4.38 -12.22
CA GLN A 99 2.27 -5.72 -11.80
C GLN A 99 2.70 -6.58 -12.98
N ALA A 100 1.94 -6.57 -14.07
CA ALA A 100 2.27 -7.28 -15.31
C ALA A 100 3.60 -6.75 -15.89
N ALA A 101 3.76 -5.43 -16.03
CA ALA A 101 5.01 -4.81 -16.48
C ALA A 101 6.18 -5.12 -15.54
N SER A 102 5.93 -5.20 -14.22
CA SER A 102 6.97 -5.63 -13.27
C SER A 102 7.41 -7.06 -13.49
N TYR A 103 6.49 -7.95 -13.88
CA TYR A 103 6.82 -9.34 -14.21
C TYR A 103 7.60 -9.46 -15.53
N GLU A 104 7.25 -8.67 -16.54
CA GLU A 104 8.03 -8.63 -17.79
C GLU A 104 9.48 -8.16 -17.56
N LEU A 105 9.70 -7.29 -16.58
CA LEU A 105 11.05 -6.84 -16.23
C LEU A 105 11.79 -7.82 -15.31
N VAL A 106 11.06 -8.46 -14.38
CA VAL A 106 11.57 -9.40 -13.40
C VAL A 106 10.63 -10.60 -13.37
N PRO A 107 10.90 -11.68 -14.18
CA PRO A 107 9.98 -12.80 -14.35
C PRO A 107 9.94 -13.72 -13.12
N HIS A 108 9.59 -13.14 -11.96
CA HIS A 108 9.45 -13.82 -10.69
C HIS A 108 8.28 -13.20 -9.91
N TRP A 109 7.12 -13.85 -9.92
CA TRP A 109 5.88 -13.34 -9.35
C TRP A 109 6.00 -12.89 -7.90
N PRO A 110 6.67 -13.64 -6.99
CA PRO A 110 6.84 -13.20 -5.59
C PRO A 110 7.53 -11.84 -5.41
N VAL A 111 8.31 -11.39 -6.40
CA VAL A 111 8.90 -10.04 -6.47
C VAL A 111 7.99 -9.08 -7.21
N ALA A 112 7.55 -9.47 -8.41
CA ALA A 112 6.87 -8.60 -9.35
C ALA A 112 5.57 -8.00 -8.78
N PHE A 113 4.78 -8.78 -8.03
CA PHE A 113 3.50 -8.32 -7.52
C PHE A 113 3.61 -7.23 -6.44
N LEU A 114 4.73 -7.16 -5.70
CA LEU A 114 4.99 -6.16 -4.66
C LEU A 114 5.72 -4.92 -5.19
N LEU A 115 6.42 -5.06 -6.32
CA LEU A 115 7.31 -4.03 -6.84
C LEU A 115 6.59 -2.69 -7.10
N PRO A 116 5.37 -2.63 -7.67
CA PRO A 116 4.65 -1.37 -7.86
C PRO A 116 4.39 -0.61 -6.55
N SER A 117 3.97 -1.30 -5.49
CA SER A 117 3.73 -0.68 -4.18
C SER A 117 5.01 -0.17 -3.54
N LEU A 118 6.09 -0.93 -3.64
CA LEU A 118 7.41 -0.54 -3.13
C LEU A 118 7.94 0.71 -3.85
N LEU A 119 7.92 0.72 -5.19
CA LEU A 119 8.36 1.87 -5.98
C LEU A 119 7.50 3.11 -5.72
N ALA A 120 6.18 2.93 -5.59
CA ALA A 120 5.26 4.00 -5.23
C ALA A 120 5.57 4.57 -3.84
N ALA A 121 5.93 3.72 -2.86
CA ALA A 121 6.34 4.18 -1.52
C ALA A 121 7.64 4.99 -1.57
N LEU A 122 8.66 4.52 -2.28
CA LEU A 122 9.91 5.24 -2.46
C LEU A 122 9.71 6.58 -3.20
N ALA A 123 8.88 6.58 -4.25
CA ALA A 123 8.49 7.80 -4.95
C ALA A 123 7.76 8.79 -4.02
N THR A 124 6.84 8.31 -3.19
CA THR A 124 6.12 9.13 -2.22
C THR A 124 7.07 9.77 -1.19
N LEU A 125 8.06 9.02 -0.67
CA LEU A 125 9.07 9.56 0.23
C LEU A 125 9.90 10.64 -0.46
N TRP A 126 10.32 10.40 -1.71
CA TRP A 126 11.08 11.37 -2.48
C TRP A 126 10.27 12.64 -2.78
N LEU A 127 9.01 12.51 -3.22
CA LEU A 127 8.11 13.64 -3.46
C LEU A 127 7.86 14.44 -2.18
N THR A 128 7.61 13.76 -1.07
CA THR A 128 7.46 14.37 0.26
C THR A 128 8.70 15.17 0.65
N TRP A 129 9.89 14.61 0.43
CA TRP A 129 11.16 15.30 0.66
C TRP A 129 11.29 16.54 -0.23
N ASP A 130 11.02 16.43 -1.54
CA ASP A 130 11.19 17.54 -2.47
C ASP A 130 10.18 18.67 -2.23
N ILE A 131 8.91 18.35 -1.93
CA ILE A 131 7.91 19.36 -1.53
C ILE A 131 8.39 20.10 -0.27
N ALA A 132 8.73 19.37 0.78
CA ALA A 132 9.14 19.99 2.04
C ALA A 132 10.44 20.80 1.91
N ARG A 133 11.40 20.33 1.09
CA ARG A 133 12.65 21.04 0.79
C ARG A 133 12.39 22.36 0.09
N ARG A 134 11.47 22.37 -0.88
CA ARG A 134 11.12 23.57 -1.66
C ARG A 134 10.32 24.56 -0.85
N LEU A 135 9.38 24.09 -0.03
CA LEU A 135 8.55 24.96 0.80
C LEU A 135 9.32 25.57 1.97
N TRP A 136 10.31 24.87 2.52
CA TRP A 136 11.13 25.32 3.65
C TRP A 136 12.63 25.13 3.38
N ASN A 137 13.19 23.96 3.76
CA ASN A 137 14.62 23.66 3.61
C ASN A 137 14.90 22.14 3.75
N ARG A 138 16.15 21.75 3.49
CA ARG A 138 16.59 20.34 3.58
C ARG A 138 16.44 19.72 4.97
N ARG A 139 16.51 20.49 6.06
CA ARG A 139 16.32 19.98 7.43
C ARG A 139 14.86 19.61 7.66
N VAL A 140 13.94 20.47 7.25
CA VAL A 140 12.49 20.20 7.32
C VAL A 140 12.13 19.01 6.45
N ALA A 141 12.68 18.92 5.24
CA ALA A 141 12.45 17.79 4.34
C ALA A 141 12.82 16.43 4.97
N ARG A 142 13.95 16.36 5.69
CA ARG A 142 14.33 15.14 6.42
C ARG A 142 13.31 14.78 7.49
N HIS A 143 12.80 15.75 8.24
CA HIS A 143 11.76 15.50 9.25
C HIS A 143 10.45 15.05 8.61
N ALA A 144 10.08 15.56 7.43
CA ALA A 144 8.89 15.11 6.71
C ALA A 144 8.98 13.64 6.31
N VAL A 145 10.11 13.24 5.71
CA VAL A 145 10.35 11.84 5.29
C VAL A 145 10.40 10.89 6.47
N LEU A 146 11.17 11.24 7.52
CA LEU A 146 11.27 10.40 8.72
C LEU A 146 9.94 10.29 9.46
N GLY A 147 9.16 11.39 9.49
CA GLY A 147 7.82 11.39 10.05
C GLY A 147 6.85 10.51 9.27
N LEU A 148 6.88 10.57 7.94
CA LEU A 148 6.04 9.72 7.08
C LEU A 148 6.41 8.24 7.21
N PHE A 149 7.71 7.92 7.16
CA PHE A 149 8.20 6.55 7.34
C PHE A 149 7.84 5.97 8.72
N ALA A 150 7.86 6.80 9.77
CA ALA A 150 7.54 6.35 11.12
C ALA A 150 6.07 5.97 11.31
N VAL A 151 5.15 6.39 10.44
CA VAL A 151 3.72 6.06 10.54
C VAL A 151 3.48 4.63 10.09
N LEU A 152 2.79 3.82 10.93
CA LEU A 152 2.56 2.40 10.68
C LEU A 152 1.86 2.13 9.35
N GLN A 153 0.82 2.89 9.01
CA GLN A 153 0.07 2.70 7.76
C GLN A 153 0.97 2.82 6.52
N PHE A 154 1.95 3.73 6.53
CA PHE A 154 2.84 3.92 5.39
C PHE A 154 3.67 2.66 5.10
N GLY A 155 4.33 2.10 6.10
CA GLY A 155 5.14 0.90 5.92
C GLY A 155 4.28 -0.34 5.61
N LEU A 156 3.07 -0.44 6.21
CA LEU A 156 2.14 -1.51 5.90
C LEU A 156 1.72 -1.49 4.43
N MET A 157 1.35 -0.32 3.89
CA MET A 157 0.95 -0.17 2.49
C MET A 157 2.11 -0.34 1.52
N ALA A 158 3.33 0.00 1.90
CA ALA A 158 4.54 -0.24 1.10
C ALA A 158 4.85 -1.73 0.94
N LYS A 159 4.39 -2.58 1.87
CA LYS A 159 4.62 -4.03 1.89
C LYS A 159 3.40 -4.86 1.44
N ARG A 160 2.34 -4.21 1.01
CA ARG A 160 1.13 -4.84 0.47
C ARG A 160 0.95 -4.48 -0.99
N ALA A 161 0.54 -5.45 -1.80
CA ALA A 161 0.18 -5.22 -3.19
C ALA A 161 -1.24 -4.67 -3.29
N GLN A 162 -1.37 -3.37 -2.97
CA GLN A 162 -2.65 -2.68 -3.00
C GLN A 162 -2.57 -1.41 -3.86
N ILE A 163 -3.66 -1.12 -4.55
CA ILE A 163 -3.82 0.06 -5.42
C ILE A 163 -3.50 1.37 -4.65
N ASP A 164 -3.77 1.37 -3.34
CA ASP A 164 -3.72 2.56 -2.50
C ASP A 164 -2.35 3.20 -2.43
N MET A 165 -1.27 2.41 -2.40
CA MET A 165 0.07 2.99 -2.36
C MET A 165 0.43 3.72 -3.67
N VAL A 166 0.00 3.16 -4.82
CA VAL A 166 0.16 3.82 -6.13
C VAL A 166 -0.69 5.09 -6.20
N LEU A 167 -1.92 5.04 -5.71
CA LEU A 167 -2.78 6.22 -5.61
C LEU A 167 -2.13 7.32 -4.76
N VAL A 168 -1.52 6.98 -3.62
CA VAL A 168 -0.81 7.95 -2.76
C VAL A 168 0.39 8.56 -3.48
N ALA A 169 1.13 7.77 -4.24
CA ALA A 169 2.23 8.30 -5.06
C ALA A 169 1.73 9.29 -6.11
N LEU A 170 0.66 8.94 -6.84
CA LEU A 170 0.07 9.80 -7.89
C LEU A 170 -0.56 11.07 -7.30
N THR A 171 -1.28 10.98 -6.19
CA THR A 171 -1.84 12.15 -5.50
C THR A 171 -0.75 13.04 -4.92
N THR A 172 0.33 12.46 -4.39
CA THR A 172 1.49 13.22 -3.90
C THR A 172 2.24 13.89 -5.05
N LEU A 173 2.38 13.22 -6.20
CA LEU A 173 2.95 13.81 -7.41
C LEU A 173 2.10 14.97 -7.93
N SER A 174 0.78 14.82 -7.89
CA SER A 174 -0.15 15.89 -8.23
C SER A 174 0.02 17.10 -7.31
N LEU A 175 0.02 16.89 -5.99
CA LEU A 175 0.27 17.94 -5.01
C LEU A 175 1.66 18.58 -5.19
N TRP A 176 2.69 17.79 -5.53
CA TRP A 176 4.03 18.29 -5.82
C TRP A 176 4.02 19.28 -6.99
N GLY A 177 3.37 18.92 -8.10
CA GLY A 177 3.25 19.79 -9.26
C GLY A 177 2.47 21.06 -8.97
N MET A 178 1.31 20.91 -8.32
CA MET A 178 0.43 22.04 -7.99
C MET A 178 1.09 23.00 -6.98
N LEU A 179 1.62 22.50 -5.87
CA LEU A 179 2.25 23.35 -4.84
C LEU A 179 3.52 24.05 -5.37
N ARG A 180 4.29 23.37 -6.24
CA ARG A 180 5.46 23.97 -6.88
C ARG A 180 5.07 25.15 -7.77
N HIS A 181 4.06 24.97 -8.63
CA HIS A 181 3.55 26.02 -9.50
C HIS A 181 2.92 27.16 -8.70
N LEU A 182 2.04 26.84 -7.76
CA LEU A 182 1.25 27.83 -7.03
C LEU A 182 2.05 28.64 -5.99
N LEU A 183 3.03 28.03 -5.31
CA LEU A 183 3.72 28.66 -4.19
C LEU A 183 5.15 29.11 -4.51
N ARG A 184 5.80 28.54 -5.56
CA ARG A 184 7.21 28.84 -5.86
C ARG A 184 7.42 29.61 -7.16
N GLY A 185 6.37 29.76 -7.94
CA GLY A 185 6.38 30.47 -9.21
C GLY A 185 5.86 29.61 -10.35
N PRO A 186 5.57 30.20 -11.51
CA PRO A 186 4.99 29.47 -12.63
C PRO A 186 5.97 28.42 -13.15
N ASP A 187 5.64 27.17 -12.93
CA ASP A 187 6.31 25.99 -13.45
C ASP A 187 5.28 25.14 -14.21
N TRP A 188 5.17 25.39 -15.50
CA TRP A 188 4.15 24.78 -16.37
C TRP A 188 4.35 23.27 -16.53
N ARG A 189 5.60 22.79 -16.54
CA ARG A 189 5.90 21.35 -16.62
C ARG A 189 5.45 20.62 -15.36
N ALA A 190 5.75 21.18 -14.19
CA ALA A 190 5.30 20.60 -12.93
C ALA A 190 3.77 20.66 -12.79
N TRP A 191 3.14 21.74 -13.26
CA TRP A 191 1.70 21.93 -13.25
C TRP A 191 0.98 20.87 -14.08
N THR A 192 1.33 20.75 -15.36
CA THR A 192 0.74 19.76 -16.27
C THR A 192 1.01 18.33 -15.83
N LEU A 193 2.23 18.01 -15.38
CA LEU A 193 2.56 16.69 -14.85
C LEU A 193 1.71 16.36 -13.60
N GLY A 194 1.53 17.31 -12.69
CA GLY A 194 0.70 17.13 -11.51
C GLY A 194 -0.77 16.87 -11.83
N LEU A 195 -1.32 17.63 -12.79
CA LEU A 195 -2.71 17.45 -13.23
C LEU A 195 -2.90 16.15 -14.02
N PHE A 196 -1.96 15.79 -14.87
CA PHE A 196 -1.91 14.50 -15.55
C PHE A 196 -1.88 13.34 -14.54
N ALA A 197 -1.03 13.44 -13.51
CA ALA A 197 -0.97 12.43 -12.44
C ALA A 197 -2.30 12.29 -11.68
N ALA A 198 -3.05 13.38 -11.47
CA ALA A 198 -4.40 13.31 -10.91
C ALA A 198 -5.37 12.54 -11.83
N GLY A 199 -5.27 12.74 -13.14
CA GLY A 199 -6.05 12.00 -14.14
C GLY A 199 -5.74 10.50 -14.12
N VAL A 200 -4.44 10.14 -14.18
CA VAL A 200 -4.01 8.73 -14.04
C VAL A 200 -4.45 8.14 -12.71
N GLY A 201 -4.35 8.89 -11.62
CA GLY A 201 -4.85 8.47 -10.30
C GLY A 201 -6.35 8.17 -10.31
N THR A 202 -7.14 8.94 -11.09
CA THR A 202 -8.59 8.73 -11.21
C THR A 202 -8.90 7.41 -11.90
N VAL A 203 -8.18 7.08 -12.98
CA VAL A 203 -8.31 5.77 -13.63
C VAL A 203 -7.53 4.65 -12.92
N THR A 204 -6.88 4.95 -11.80
CA THR A 204 -6.31 3.93 -10.91
C THR A 204 -7.34 3.50 -9.84
N LYS A 205 -8.05 4.45 -9.22
CA LYS A 205 -8.98 4.13 -8.11
C LYS A 205 -10.21 5.06 -8.03
N GLY A 206 -10.60 5.78 -9.05
CA GLY A 206 -11.76 6.68 -9.05
C GLY A 206 -11.58 8.00 -8.27
N VAL A 207 -10.83 8.01 -7.18
CA VAL A 207 -10.62 9.19 -6.29
C VAL A 207 -9.31 9.94 -6.54
N GLY A 208 -8.62 9.66 -7.63
CA GLY A 208 -7.38 10.34 -7.99
C GLY A 208 -7.52 11.84 -8.28
N PHE A 209 -8.73 12.34 -8.50
CA PHE A 209 -9.04 13.77 -8.67
C PHE A 209 -8.90 14.59 -7.38
N LEU A 210 -8.82 13.97 -6.21
CA LEU A 210 -8.77 14.66 -4.91
C LEU A 210 -7.75 15.79 -4.82
N PRO A 211 -6.54 15.74 -5.43
CA PRO A 211 -5.62 16.86 -5.44
C PRO A 211 -6.20 18.14 -6.06
N LEU A 212 -7.15 18.04 -6.99
CA LEU A 212 -7.81 19.20 -7.58
C LEU A 212 -8.57 20.02 -6.54
N LEU A 213 -9.01 19.41 -5.43
CA LEU A 213 -9.63 20.12 -4.30
C LEU A 213 -8.69 21.16 -3.69
N LEU A 214 -7.37 21.08 -3.93
CA LEU A 214 -6.40 22.11 -3.53
C LEU A 214 -6.70 23.48 -4.15
N LEU A 215 -7.39 23.50 -5.30
CA LEU A 215 -7.76 24.73 -5.98
C LEU A 215 -8.78 25.55 -5.17
N LEU A 216 -9.65 24.89 -4.39
CA LEU A 216 -10.66 25.57 -3.56
C LEU A 216 -10.00 26.49 -2.50
N PRO A 217 -9.13 26.01 -1.60
CA PRO A 217 -8.44 26.89 -0.65
C PRO A 217 -7.47 27.87 -1.34
N TRP A 218 -6.93 27.53 -2.51
CA TRP A 218 -6.15 28.46 -3.30
C TRP A 218 -6.98 29.66 -3.78
N MET A 219 -8.17 29.44 -4.28
CA MET A 219 -9.08 30.50 -4.70
C MET A 219 -9.55 31.36 -3.52
N ALA A 220 -9.75 30.75 -2.37
CA ALA A 220 -10.16 31.41 -1.12
C ALA A 220 -9.04 32.19 -0.42
N LEU A 221 -7.78 32.14 -0.91
CA LEU A 221 -6.68 32.88 -0.30
C LEU A 221 -6.96 34.40 -0.30
N PRO A 222 -6.80 35.09 0.85
CA PRO A 222 -7.02 36.55 0.94
C PRO A 222 -6.15 37.32 -0.06
N ARG A 223 -6.73 38.38 -0.65
CA ARG A 223 -6.06 39.21 -1.65
C ARG A 223 -4.69 39.76 -1.21
N ARG A 224 -4.46 39.97 0.08
CA ARG A 224 -3.15 40.40 0.63
C ARG A 224 -1.99 39.43 0.32
N HIS A 225 -2.28 38.12 0.17
CA HIS A 225 -1.30 37.11 -0.16
C HIS A 225 -1.02 37.01 -1.67
N TRP A 226 -1.88 37.59 -2.48
CA TRP A 226 -1.79 37.54 -3.93
C TRP A 226 -0.57 38.29 -4.49
N ARG A 227 -0.17 39.37 -3.82
CA ARG A 227 0.98 40.18 -4.23
C ARG A 227 2.33 39.48 -4.02
N VAL A 228 2.36 38.49 -3.15
CA VAL A 228 3.58 37.75 -2.77
C VAL A 228 3.73 36.42 -3.55
N LEU A 229 2.67 35.97 -4.24
CA LEU A 229 2.65 34.67 -4.92
C LEU A 229 2.83 34.87 -6.44
N PRO A 230 4.01 34.48 -6.99
CA PRO A 230 4.37 34.74 -8.39
C PRO A 230 3.39 34.15 -9.42
N ALA A 231 2.75 33.01 -9.09
CA ALA A 231 1.84 32.31 -10.01
C ALA A 231 0.56 33.06 -10.35
N ARG A 232 0.21 34.11 -9.61
CA ARG A 232 -1.06 34.82 -9.84
C ARG A 232 -1.04 35.80 -11.00
N ALA A 233 0.10 36.35 -11.35
CA ALA A 233 0.22 37.19 -12.53
C ALA A 233 -0.11 36.43 -13.84
N GLN A 234 -0.09 35.10 -13.81
CA GLN A 234 -0.38 34.21 -14.95
C GLN A 234 -1.56 33.26 -14.69
N ALA A 235 -2.44 33.58 -13.74
CA ALA A 235 -3.53 32.70 -13.29
C ALA A 235 -4.44 32.25 -14.45
N GLY A 236 -4.77 33.12 -15.39
CA GLY A 236 -5.63 32.81 -16.53
C GLY A 236 -5.11 31.64 -17.39
N ARG A 237 -3.81 31.60 -17.68
CA ARG A 237 -3.18 30.51 -18.43
C ARG A 237 -3.15 29.19 -17.65
N SER A 238 -3.00 29.24 -16.32
CA SER A 238 -3.02 28.05 -15.46
C SER A 238 -4.32 27.28 -15.58
N TRP A 239 -5.45 28.00 -15.68
CA TRP A 239 -6.78 27.40 -15.77
C TRP A 239 -7.02 26.68 -17.10
N LEU A 240 -6.48 27.19 -18.21
CA LEU A 240 -6.63 26.56 -19.53
C LEU A 240 -6.01 25.15 -19.58
N LEU A 241 -5.00 24.86 -18.77
CA LEU A 241 -4.31 23.57 -18.76
C LEU A 241 -4.87 22.59 -17.72
N VAL A 242 -5.76 23.01 -16.81
CA VAL A 242 -6.30 22.13 -15.77
C VAL A 242 -7.05 20.97 -16.39
N LEU A 243 -8.04 21.26 -17.20
CA LEU A 243 -8.91 20.23 -17.79
C LEU A 243 -8.18 19.39 -18.85
N PRO A 244 -7.46 19.96 -19.83
CA PRO A 244 -6.74 19.14 -20.82
C PRO A 244 -5.71 18.20 -20.22
N ALA A 245 -4.91 18.66 -19.25
CA ALA A 245 -3.89 17.83 -18.63
C ALA A 245 -4.50 16.70 -17.78
N PHE A 246 -5.57 16.99 -17.05
CA PHE A 246 -6.32 15.98 -16.28
C PHE A 246 -6.97 14.95 -17.22
N LEU A 247 -7.66 15.40 -18.27
CA LEU A 247 -8.30 14.53 -19.25
C LEU A 247 -7.26 13.68 -20.01
N ALA A 248 -6.10 14.21 -20.35
CA ALA A 248 -5.02 13.42 -20.92
C ALA A 248 -4.57 12.28 -19.98
N GLY A 249 -4.54 12.52 -18.67
CA GLY A 249 -4.25 11.49 -17.67
C GLY A 249 -5.35 10.42 -17.58
N THR A 250 -6.62 10.80 -17.63
CA THR A 250 -7.73 9.83 -17.64
C THR A 250 -7.82 9.05 -18.96
N ALA A 251 -7.46 9.68 -20.07
CA ALA A 251 -7.45 9.08 -21.40
C ALA A 251 -6.42 7.95 -21.57
N VAL A 252 -5.43 7.83 -20.67
CA VAL A 252 -4.48 6.70 -20.68
C VAL A 252 -5.18 5.35 -20.72
N TRP A 253 -6.33 5.24 -20.08
CA TRP A 253 -7.13 4.02 -20.07
C TRP A 253 -8.51 4.22 -20.70
N LEU A 254 -9.22 5.32 -20.39
CA LEU A 254 -10.54 5.58 -20.95
C LEU A 254 -10.51 5.80 -22.47
N GLY A 255 -9.40 6.28 -23.02
CA GLY A 255 -9.22 6.44 -24.47
C GLY A 255 -9.26 5.09 -25.21
N PRO A 256 -8.33 4.15 -24.91
CA PRO A 256 -8.36 2.81 -25.49
C PRO A 256 -9.67 2.06 -25.22
N LEU A 257 -10.26 2.18 -24.02
CA LEU A 257 -11.56 1.57 -23.71
C LEU A 257 -12.67 2.16 -24.58
N GLY A 258 -12.72 3.48 -24.76
CA GLY A 258 -13.70 4.16 -25.62
C GLY A 258 -13.58 3.73 -27.08
N ILE A 259 -12.35 3.58 -27.58
CA ILE A 259 -12.10 3.08 -28.95
C ILE A 259 -12.60 1.63 -29.09
N ALA A 260 -12.29 0.76 -28.11
CA ALA A 260 -12.76 -0.63 -28.11
C ALA A 260 -14.29 -0.72 -28.09
N LEU A 261 -14.97 0.10 -27.27
CA LEU A 261 -16.43 0.18 -27.21
C LEU A 261 -17.05 0.68 -28.51
N TRP A 262 -16.37 1.60 -29.20
CA TRP A 262 -16.86 2.12 -30.47
C TRP A 262 -16.70 1.12 -31.63
N GLN A 263 -15.64 0.29 -31.57
CA GLN A 263 -15.33 -0.70 -32.61
C GLN A 263 -16.02 -2.05 -32.41
N SER A 264 -16.55 -2.35 -31.22
CA SER A 264 -17.10 -3.64 -30.87
C SER A 264 -18.56 -3.54 -30.42
N ASN A 265 -19.41 -4.41 -30.95
CA ASN A 265 -20.79 -4.61 -30.50
C ASN A 265 -20.93 -5.75 -29.48
N ASP A 266 -19.81 -6.20 -28.87
CA ASP A 266 -19.81 -7.27 -27.86
C ASP A 266 -20.59 -6.84 -26.61
N PRO A 267 -21.72 -7.50 -26.27
CA PRO A 267 -22.52 -7.18 -25.09
C PRO A 267 -21.72 -7.30 -23.79
N ALA A 268 -20.74 -8.20 -23.71
CA ALA A 268 -19.91 -8.40 -22.52
C ALA A 268 -19.02 -7.18 -22.26
N LEU A 269 -18.44 -6.58 -23.32
CA LEU A 269 -17.65 -5.38 -23.23
C LEU A 269 -18.48 -4.16 -22.77
N HIS A 270 -19.69 -4.01 -23.32
CA HIS A 270 -20.61 -2.94 -22.91
C HIS A 270 -21.08 -3.11 -21.46
N ALA A 271 -21.40 -4.35 -21.03
CA ALA A 271 -21.77 -4.65 -19.64
C ALA A 271 -20.60 -4.36 -18.68
N TYR A 272 -19.36 -4.72 -19.05
CA TYR A 272 -18.15 -4.39 -18.31
C TYR A 272 -17.99 -2.88 -18.11
N ALA A 273 -18.08 -2.11 -19.18
CA ALA A 273 -17.94 -0.66 -19.13
C ALA A 273 -19.04 -0.02 -18.26
N HIS A 274 -20.29 -0.46 -18.42
CA HIS A 274 -21.42 0.01 -17.62
C HIS A 274 -21.21 -0.30 -16.12
N GLU A 275 -20.83 -1.53 -15.77
CA GLU A 275 -20.59 -1.93 -14.38
C GLU A 275 -19.49 -1.05 -13.76
N LEU A 276 -18.36 -0.88 -14.46
CA LEU A 276 -17.22 -0.16 -13.92
C LEU A 276 -17.44 1.34 -13.81
N LEU A 277 -17.99 1.98 -14.86
CA LEU A 277 -18.12 3.43 -14.92
C LEU A 277 -19.32 3.95 -14.11
N PHE A 278 -20.44 3.23 -14.10
CA PHE A 278 -21.65 3.70 -13.43
C PHE A 278 -21.86 3.04 -12.06
N LYS A 279 -21.84 1.71 -11.97
CA LYS A 279 -22.12 1.01 -10.71
C LYS A 279 -21.02 1.20 -9.68
N GLN A 280 -19.75 1.02 -10.07
CA GLN A 280 -18.60 1.14 -9.14
C GLN A 280 -18.24 2.59 -8.82
N THR A 281 -18.55 3.56 -9.69
CA THR A 281 -18.18 4.95 -9.49
C THR A 281 -19.34 5.78 -8.94
N GLY A 282 -20.55 5.69 -9.51
CA GLY A 282 -21.71 6.49 -9.11
C GLY A 282 -22.45 5.90 -7.92
N THR A 283 -22.99 4.69 -8.08
CA THR A 283 -23.88 4.07 -7.09
C THR A 283 -23.16 3.76 -5.77
N ARG A 284 -21.89 3.35 -5.82
CA ARG A 284 -21.10 3.00 -4.62
C ARG A 284 -20.86 4.18 -3.69
N TYR A 285 -20.74 5.42 -4.20
CA TYR A 285 -20.58 6.61 -3.36
C TYR A 285 -21.89 7.16 -2.82
N ALA A 286 -23.00 6.98 -3.55
CA ALA A 286 -24.32 7.46 -3.16
C ALA A 286 -25.04 6.47 -2.22
N HIS A 287 -24.97 5.16 -2.52
CA HIS A 287 -25.64 4.10 -1.78
C HIS A 287 -24.66 2.94 -1.55
N ALA A 288 -23.80 3.11 -0.55
CA ALA A 288 -22.87 2.04 -0.18
C ALA A 288 -23.63 0.91 0.53
N TRP A 289 -23.53 -0.29 -0.03
CA TRP A 289 -24.08 -1.52 0.57
C TRP A 289 -23.05 -2.34 1.35
N HIS A 290 -21.75 -1.97 1.24
CA HIS A 290 -20.66 -2.61 1.96
C HIS A 290 -19.85 -1.59 2.74
N HIS A 291 -19.20 -2.03 3.84
CA HIS A 291 -18.32 -1.22 4.68
C HIS A 291 -18.97 0.03 5.27
N VAL A 292 -20.27 -0.05 5.60
CA VAL A 292 -20.96 1.07 6.27
C VAL A 292 -20.37 1.24 7.66
N LYS A 293 -19.71 2.38 7.88
CA LYS A 293 -19.08 2.72 9.17
C LYS A 293 -19.52 4.13 9.61
N PRO A 294 -19.53 4.41 10.93
CA PRO A 294 -19.96 5.70 11.44
C PRO A 294 -19.06 6.85 10.97
N ALA A 295 -19.56 8.09 11.04
CA ALA A 295 -18.83 9.28 10.57
C ALA A 295 -17.47 9.48 11.28
N TRP A 296 -17.36 9.06 12.54
CA TRP A 296 -16.15 9.17 13.36
C TRP A 296 -15.13 8.04 13.12
N TYR A 297 -15.40 7.08 12.24
CA TYR A 297 -14.52 5.92 11.94
C TYR A 297 -13.06 6.33 11.69
N TYR A 298 -12.84 7.43 10.98
CA TYR A 298 -11.48 7.87 10.70
C TYR A 298 -10.70 8.37 11.91
N LEU A 299 -11.35 8.73 13.02
CA LEU A 299 -10.65 8.99 14.28
C LEU A 299 -10.00 7.70 14.81
N GLN A 300 -10.68 6.56 14.69
CA GLN A 300 -10.13 5.26 15.03
C GLN A 300 -8.93 4.92 14.13
N VAL A 301 -9.05 5.13 12.81
CA VAL A 301 -7.95 4.90 11.86
C VAL A 301 -6.72 5.75 12.21
N ILE A 302 -6.92 7.04 12.49
CA ILE A 302 -5.85 7.95 12.92
C ILE A 302 -5.22 7.48 14.23
N ALA A 303 -6.03 7.08 15.21
CA ALA A 303 -5.55 6.66 16.52
C ALA A 303 -4.74 5.35 16.48
N THR A 304 -5.02 4.46 15.53
CA THR A 304 -4.40 3.13 15.42
C THR A 304 -3.32 3.08 14.34
N LEU A 305 -3.68 3.33 13.10
CA LEU A 305 -2.78 3.15 11.96
C LEU A 305 -1.79 4.31 11.77
N TRP A 306 -2.07 5.49 12.30
CA TRP A 306 -1.15 6.63 12.20
C TRP A 306 -0.23 6.77 13.42
N LEU A 307 -0.16 5.73 14.27
CA LEU A 307 0.87 5.64 15.29
C LEU A 307 2.27 5.64 14.67
N PRO A 308 3.28 6.23 15.32
CA PRO A 308 3.18 7.10 16.48
C PRO A 308 2.89 8.57 16.12
N GLY A 309 2.62 8.89 14.85
CA GLY A 309 2.38 10.25 14.35
C GLY A 309 1.19 10.94 15.03
N CYS A 310 0.10 10.20 15.29
CA CYS A 310 -1.08 10.74 15.96
C CYS A 310 -0.80 11.20 17.40
N LEU A 311 0.16 10.61 18.09
CA LEU A 311 0.52 10.97 19.47
C LEU A 311 1.03 12.40 19.63
N VAL A 312 1.53 13.01 18.56
CA VAL A 312 2.02 14.40 18.59
C VAL A 312 0.94 15.42 18.20
N LEU A 313 -0.25 14.98 17.77
CA LEU A 313 -1.37 15.86 17.37
C LEU A 313 -1.77 16.88 18.44
N PRO A 314 -1.83 16.57 19.74
CA PRO A 314 -2.19 17.55 20.75
C PRO A 314 -1.31 18.80 20.75
N TRP A 315 -0.05 18.69 20.35
CA TRP A 315 0.87 19.81 20.20
C TRP A 315 0.87 20.42 18.80
N LEU A 316 0.58 19.61 17.78
CA LEU A 316 0.53 20.06 16.38
C LEU A 316 -0.70 20.93 16.11
N LEU A 317 -1.88 20.52 16.57
CA LEU A 317 -3.14 21.23 16.28
C LEU A 317 -3.12 22.70 16.72
N PRO A 318 -2.71 23.07 17.96
CA PRO A 318 -2.61 24.47 18.34
C PRO A 318 -1.52 25.24 17.58
N ALA A 319 -0.44 24.55 17.20
CA ALA A 319 0.63 25.17 16.42
C ALA A 319 0.19 25.43 14.97
N TRP A 320 -0.52 24.51 14.34
CA TRP A 320 -1.12 24.68 13.01
C TRP A 320 -2.16 25.79 13.01
N TRP A 321 -3.04 25.84 14.03
CA TRP A 321 -4.03 26.90 14.19
C TRP A 321 -3.39 28.30 14.23
N ARG A 322 -2.29 28.48 14.99
CA ARG A 322 -1.54 29.74 15.01
C ARG A 322 -0.93 30.10 13.65
N ARG A 323 -0.50 29.12 12.85
CA ARG A 323 0.02 29.33 11.50
C ARG A 323 -1.09 29.73 10.52
N LEU A 324 -2.23 29.08 10.60
CA LEU A 324 -3.42 29.43 9.81
C LEU A 324 -3.89 30.85 10.11
N ARG A 325 -3.97 31.24 11.39
CA ARG A 325 -4.32 32.62 11.78
C ARG A 325 -3.35 33.68 11.28
N ARG A 326 -2.07 33.32 11.12
CA ARG A 326 -1.04 34.19 10.51
C ARG A 326 -1.15 34.24 8.99
N GLY A 327 -1.99 33.44 8.38
CA GLY A 327 -2.21 33.39 6.94
C GLY A 327 -1.05 32.79 6.16
N ASP A 328 -0.25 31.86 6.73
CA ASP A 328 0.82 31.17 5.98
C ASP A 328 0.20 30.25 4.89
N PRO A 329 0.36 30.58 3.60
CA PRO A 329 -0.31 29.86 2.51
C PRO A 329 0.14 28.40 2.40
N ARG A 330 1.34 28.04 2.85
CA ARG A 330 1.85 26.67 2.85
C ARG A 330 1.03 25.79 3.77
N TYR A 331 0.76 26.27 4.99
CA TYR A 331 -0.08 25.55 5.96
C TYR A 331 -1.54 25.55 5.54
N LEU A 332 -2.03 26.67 5.01
CA LEU A 332 -3.42 26.76 4.58
C LEU A 332 -3.72 25.73 3.47
N LEU A 333 -2.89 25.65 2.43
CA LEU A 333 -3.15 24.73 1.32
C LEU A 333 -3.05 23.27 1.77
N LEU A 334 -1.99 22.89 2.51
CA LEU A 334 -1.81 21.51 2.96
C LEU A 334 -2.91 21.05 3.92
N LEU A 335 -3.26 21.90 4.92
CA LEU A 335 -4.21 21.52 5.95
C LEU A 335 -5.66 21.61 5.46
N ALA A 336 -6.02 22.66 4.70
CA ALA A 336 -7.36 22.77 4.15
C ALA A 336 -7.66 21.64 3.16
N TRP A 337 -6.68 21.30 2.28
CA TRP A 337 -6.83 20.15 1.42
C TRP A 337 -7.01 18.84 2.21
N SER A 338 -6.21 18.62 3.25
CA SER A 338 -6.37 17.44 4.12
C SER A 338 -7.74 17.39 4.79
N VAL A 339 -8.25 18.53 5.27
CA VAL A 339 -9.60 18.63 5.85
C VAL A 339 -10.66 18.30 4.79
N LEU A 340 -10.54 18.84 3.56
CA LEU A 340 -11.48 18.54 2.47
C LEU A 340 -11.51 17.05 2.14
N VAL A 341 -10.36 16.39 2.08
CA VAL A 341 -10.27 14.93 1.87
C VAL A 341 -10.94 14.17 3.03
N LEU A 342 -10.66 14.56 4.26
CA LEU A 342 -11.28 13.95 5.44
C LEU A 342 -12.81 14.11 5.44
N VAL A 343 -13.31 15.31 5.14
CA VAL A 343 -14.74 15.60 5.06
C VAL A 343 -15.39 14.80 3.93
N PHE A 344 -14.76 14.77 2.76
CA PHE A 344 -15.25 14.01 1.59
C PHE A 344 -15.49 12.53 1.94
N PHE A 345 -14.51 11.86 2.55
CA PHE A 345 -14.67 10.46 2.91
C PHE A 345 -15.53 10.24 4.17
N SER A 346 -15.58 11.19 5.10
CA SER A 346 -16.47 11.09 6.28
C SER A 346 -17.93 11.20 5.90
N ALA A 347 -18.25 11.98 4.86
CA ALA A 347 -19.60 12.11 4.33
C ALA A 347 -20.08 10.85 3.58
N SER A 348 -19.16 10.07 2.97
CA SER A 348 -19.52 8.81 2.30
C SER A 348 -19.89 7.73 3.32
N PRO A 349 -20.99 6.97 3.12
CA PRO A 349 -21.38 5.89 4.03
C PRO A 349 -20.36 4.74 4.05
N GLY A 350 -19.83 4.33 2.90
CA GLY A 350 -18.81 3.30 2.80
C GLY A 350 -17.42 3.81 3.15
N LYS A 351 -16.77 3.24 4.17
CA LYS A 351 -15.46 3.69 4.68
C LYS A 351 -14.48 2.54 4.82
N ARG A 352 -13.26 2.74 4.27
CA ARG A 352 -12.11 1.87 4.50
C ARG A 352 -10.94 2.69 5.07
N GLU A 353 -10.07 2.04 5.84
CA GLU A 353 -8.91 2.66 6.50
C GLU A 353 -7.93 3.33 5.53
N VAL A 354 -7.91 2.85 4.28
CA VAL A 354 -7.00 3.35 3.23
C VAL A 354 -7.49 4.63 2.55
N TYR A 355 -8.78 5.05 2.75
CA TYR A 355 -9.32 6.18 2.00
C TYR A 355 -8.69 7.52 2.39
N ILE A 356 -8.36 7.71 3.68
CA ILE A 356 -7.69 8.93 4.15
C ILE A 356 -6.16 8.88 4.01
N PHE A 357 -5.60 7.76 3.55
CA PHE A 357 -4.15 7.59 3.40
C PHE A 357 -3.50 8.63 2.47
N PRO A 358 -4.12 9.09 1.36
CA PRO A 358 -3.54 10.14 0.50
C PRO A 358 -3.20 11.45 1.21
N MET A 359 -3.88 11.79 2.31
CA MET A 359 -3.61 13.03 3.05
C MET A 359 -2.37 12.93 3.96
N LEU A 360 -1.88 11.73 4.26
CA LEU A 360 -0.80 11.51 5.22
C LEU A 360 0.52 12.21 4.82
N PRO A 361 1.01 12.14 3.55
CA PRO A 361 2.20 12.89 3.14
C PRO A 361 2.07 14.40 3.36
N ALA A 362 0.92 14.99 3.03
CA ALA A 362 0.67 16.43 3.21
C ALA A 362 0.70 16.83 4.69
N LEU A 363 0.12 16.03 5.58
CA LEU A 363 0.15 16.26 7.03
C LEU A 363 1.57 16.13 7.60
N CYS A 364 2.35 15.13 7.14
CA CYS A 364 3.75 14.99 7.53
C CYS A 364 4.60 16.18 7.05
N ILE A 365 4.34 16.72 5.85
CA ILE A 365 4.98 17.95 5.35
C ILE A 365 4.61 19.15 6.25
N ALA A 366 3.33 19.31 6.61
CA ALA A 366 2.87 20.40 7.49
C ALA A 366 3.40 20.27 8.94
N ALA A 367 3.63 19.05 9.43
CA ALA A 367 4.19 18.79 10.76
C ALA A 367 5.70 19.02 10.82
N ALA A 368 6.42 18.76 9.74
CA ALA A 368 7.89 18.68 9.69
C ALA A 368 8.62 19.92 10.24
N PRO A 369 8.20 21.17 9.95
CA PRO A 369 8.85 22.36 10.52
C PRO A 369 8.78 22.45 12.04
N LEU A 370 7.79 21.77 12.63
CA LEU A 370 7.52 21.81 14.08
C LEU A 370 8.17 20.64 14.82
N LEU A 371 8.44 19.53 14.13
CA LEU A 371 8.90 18.26 14.76
C LEU A 371 10.18 18.42 15.57
N ALA A 372 11.18 19.16 15.09
CA ALA A 372 12.41 19.38 15.81
C ALA A 372 12.20 20.06 17.19
N GLY A 373 11.26 21.01 17.25
CA GLY A 373 10.89 21.66 18.51
C GLY A 373 10.04 20.76 19.40
N LEU A 374 9.12 20.00 18.83
CA LEU A 374 8.24 19.09 19.57
C LEU A 374 9.02 17.94 20.20
N LEU A 375 9.96 17.35 19.50
CA LEU A 375 10.83 16.27 20.01
C LEU A 375 11.74 16.70 21.19
N ARG A 376 11.90 18.00 21.45
CA ARG A 376 12.57 18.52 22.63
C ARG A 376 11.67 18.61 23.85
N LYS A 377 10.35 18.65 23.69
CA LYS A 377 9.40 18.73 24.81
C LYS A 377 9.38 17.43 25.59
N ARG A 378 9.42 17.53 26.93
CA ARG A 378 9.42 16.38 27.84
C ARG A 378 8.18 15.49 27.62
N GLY A 379 6.99 16.09 27.54
CA GLY A 379 5.73 15.35 27.33
C GLY A 379 5.74 14.52 26.03
N VAL A 380 6.21 15.10 24.92
CA VAL A 380 6.33 14.37 23.64
C VAL A 380 7.32 13.19 23.76
N ARG A 381 8.46 13.42 24.41
CA ARG A 381 9.47 12.35 24.60
C ARG A 381 8.95 11.22 25.48
N VAL A 382 8.28 11.57 26.59
CA VAL A 382 7.68 10.57 27.50
C VAL A 382 6.63 9.74 26.74
N LEU A 383 5.74 10.38 25.99
CA LEU A 383 4.68 9.71 25.24
C LEU A 383 5.24 8.77 24.14
N LEU A 384 6.22 9.24 23.37
CA LEU A 384 6.86 8.42 22.34
C LEU A 384 7.70 7.27 22.96
N THR A 385 8.38 7.51 24.09
CA THR A 385 9.10 6.44 24.80
C THR A 385 8.13 5.42 25.38
N GLY A 386 6.99 5.86 25.94
CA GLY A 386 5.92 4.97 26.41
C GLY A 386 5.35 4.11 25.28
N TYR A 387 5.13 4.70 24.11
CA TYR A 387 4.71 3.95 22.91
C TYR A 387 5.74 2.87 22.53
N LEU A 388 7.04 3.22 22.46
CA LEU A 388 8.08 2.25 22.13
C LEU A 388 8.20 1.16 23.19
N LEU A 389 8.06 1.50 24.47
CA LEU A 389 8.11 0.55 25.57
C LEU A 389 6.92 -0.42 25.49
N LEU A 390 5.71 0.09 25.25
CA LEU A 390 4.53 -0.73 25.07
C LEU A 390 4.69 -1.71 23.91
N LEU A 391 5.16 -1.21 22.76
CA LEU A 391 5.42 -2.05 21.58
C LEU A 391 6.47 -3.13 21.86
N ALA A 392 7.57 -2.76 22.50
CA ALA A 392 8.65 -3.69 22.83
C ALA A 392 8.19 -4.77 23.84
N LEU A 393 7.50 -4.37 24.91
CA LEU A 393 6.96 -5.31 25.90
C LEU A 393 5.87 -6.21 25.33
N ALA A 394 4.98 -5.67 24.49
CA ALA A 394 3.99 -6.47 23.79
C ALA A 394 4.64 -7.52 22.87
N ALA A 395 5.66 -7.11 22.09
CA ALA A 395 6.40 -8.04 21.24
C ALA A 395 7.13 -9.12 22.05
N LEU A 396 7.76 -8.77 23.16
CA LEU A 396 8.39 -9.73 24.08
C LEU A 396 7.36 -10.69 24.70
N ALA A 397 6.26 -10.15 25.23
CA ALA A 397 5.24 -10.97 25.89
C ALA A 397 4.61 -11.98 24.92
N LEU A 398 4.20 -11.50 23.72
CA LEU A 398 3.66 -12.37 22.68
C LEU A 398 4.69 -13.39 22.19
N GLY A 399 5.91 -12.93 21.90
CA GLY A 399 6.97 -13.81 21.43
C GLY A 399 7.39 -14.86 22.46
N SER A 400 7.51 -14.49 23.73
CA SER A 400 7.81 -15.41 24.82
C SER A 400 6.67 -16.40 25.07
N GLY A 401 5.41 -15.93 25.04
CA GLY A 401 4.24 -16.79 25.18
C GLY A 401 4.18 -17.87 24.08
N ILE A 402 4.56 -17.51 22.86
CA ILE A 402 4.68 -18.45 21.74
C ILE A 402 5.86 -19.40 21.95
N ALA A 403 7.02 -18.88 22.36
CA ALA A 403 8.23 -19.69 22.56
C ALA A 403 8.10 -20.69 23.75
N LEU A 404 7.35 -20.32 24.78
CA LEU A 404 7.07 -21.13 25.95
C LEU A 404 5.87 -22.07 25.77
N HIS A 405 5.33 -22.17 24.57
CA HIS A 405 4.19 -23.07 24.26
C HIS A 405 2.96 -22.87 25.14
N LEU A 406 2.59 -21.60 25.42
CA LEU A 406 1.39 -21.33 26.19
C LEU A 406 0.14 -21.82 25.44
N HIS A 407 -0.82 -22.38 26.15
CA HIS A 407 -2.04 -23.01 25.60
C HIS A 407 -2.77 -22.16 24.56
N TRP A 408 -2.86 -20.84 24.77
CA TRP A 408 -3.52 -19.95 23.83
C TRP A 408 -2.81 -19.91 22.46
N ALA A 409 -1.46 -19.97 22.46
CA ALA A 409 -0.66 -19.93 21.22
C ALA A 409 -0.79 -21.25 20.45
N GLU A 410 -0.71 -22.38 21.15
CA GLU A 410 -0.89 -23.71 20.53
C GLU A 410 -2.31 -23.91 20.00
N ASN A 411 -3.34 -23.57 20.78
CA ASN A 411 -4.72 -23.64 20.32
C ASN A 411 -4.98 -22.78 19.08
N THR A 412 -4.41 -21.56 19.03
CA THR A 412 -4.53 -20.70 17.85
C THR A 412 -3.83 -21.32 16.64
N ALA A 413 -2.68 -21.95 16.83
CA ALA A 413 -1.96 -22.63 15.76
C ALA A 413 -2.73 -23.85 15.25
N LEU A 414 -3.25 -24.68 16.16
CA LEU A 414 -4.06 -25.86 15.82
C LEU A 414 -5.33 -25.48 15.06
N GLN A 415 -6.07 -24.47 15.54
CA GLN A 415 -7.26 -23.95 14.85
C GLN A 415 -6.99 -23.44 13.44
N ARG A 416 -5.77 -23.00 13.15
CA ARG A 416 -5.36 -22.50 11.83
C ARG A 416 -4.55 -23.51 11.03
N GLY A 417 -4.41 -24.74 11.51
CA GLY A 417 -3.60 -25.78 10.86
C GLY A 417 -2.13 -25.42 10.72
N MET A 418 -1.60 -24.57 11.62
CA MET A 418 -0.21 -24.10 11.56
C MET A 418 0.75 -25.12 12.17
N ALA A 419 1.91 -25.32 11.51
CA ALA A 419 2.97 -26.14 12.09
C ALA A 419 3.64 -25.41 13.27
N LEU A 420 3.99 -26.14 14.32
CA LEU A 420 4.66 -25.60 15.52
C LEU A 420 6.00 -24.91 15.18
N ALA A 421 6.72 -25.40 14.17
CA ALA A 421 7.96 -24.78 13.69
C ALA A 421 7.72 -23.35 13.15
N SER A 422 6.66 -23.13 12.36
CA SER A 422 6.27 -21.80 11.87
C SER A 422 5.89 -20.88 13.03
N LEU A 423 5.17 -21.41 14.02
CA LEU A 423 4.79 -20.67 15.21
C LEU A 423 6.02 -20.23 16.02
N ARG A 424 6.99 -21.16 16.25
CA ARG A 424 8.27 -20.82 16.91
C ARG A 424 9.04 -19.73 16.19
N SER A 425 9.11 -19.81 14.85
CA SER A 425 9.75 -18.75 14.05
C SER A 425 9.12 -17.38 14.33
N VAL A 426 7.79 -17.29 14.34
CA VAL A 426 7.08 -16.04 14.70
C VAL A 426 7.48 -15.56 16.09
N GLY A 427 7.54 -16.46 17.08
CA GLY A 427 7.94 -16.13 18.46
C GLY A 427 9.35 -15.53 18.54
N VAL A 428 10.33 -16.15 17.87
CA VAL A 428 11.73 -15.67 17.85
C VAL A 428 11.83 -14.27 17.21
N TRP A 429 11.15 -14.04 16.09
CA TRP A 429 11.17 -12.72 15.45
C TRP A 429 10.52 -11.64 16.31
N LEU A 430 9.45 -11.95 17.03
CA LEU A 430 8.81 -11.01 17.97
C LEU A 430 9.71 -10.70 19.17
N ILE A 431 10.38 -11.71 19.76
CA ILE A 431 11.37 -11.50 20.82
C ILE A 431 12.49 -10.57 20.31
N GLY A 432 13.02 -10.84 19.10
CA GLY A 432 14.04 -9.99 18.47
C GLY A 432 13.59 -8.53 18.33
N LEU A 433 12.34 -8.31 17.88
CA LEU A 433 11.76 -6.96 17.80
C LEU A 433 11.70 -6.28 19.17
N GLY A 434 11.27 -7.00 20.19
CA GLY A 434 11.17 -6.49 21.55
C GLY A 434 12.54 -6.12 22.14
N VAL A 435 13.55 -6.97 21.93
CA VAL A 435 14.93 -6.71 22.34
C VAL A 435 15.49 -5.46 21.64
N VAL A 436 15.33 -5.35 20.32
CA VAL A 436 15.73 -4.15 19.56
C VAL A 436 14.99 -2.90 20.07
N GLY A 437 13.71 -3.02 20.41
CA GLY A 437 12.92 -1.94 20.98
C GLY A 437 13.50 -1.43 22.31
N LEU A 438 13.76 -2.33 23.25
CA LEU A 438 14.36 -1.98 24.56
C LEU A 438 15.78 -1.41 24.40
N ALA A 439 16.60 -2.01 23.53
CA ALA A 439 17.95 -1.50 23.23
C ALA A 439 17.91 -0.08 22.63
N ALA A 440 16.98 0.19 21.71
CA ALA A 440 16.79 1.52 21.12
C ALA A 440 16.34 2.56 22.18
N ILE A 441 15.46 2.18 23.10
CA ILE A 441 15.05 3.05 24.22
C ILE A 441 16.24 3.36 25.12
N ALA A 442 17.01 2.34 25.56
CA ALA A 442 18.19 2.50 26.41
C ALA A 442 19.26 3.37 25.73
N TRP A 443 19.54 3.11 24.45
CA TRP A 443 20.50 3.89 23.66
C TRP A 443 20.07 5.36 23.49
N SER A 444 18.77 5.61 23.36
CA SER A 444 18.24 6.97 23.15
C SER A 444 18.42 7.87 24.36
N ARG A 445 18.50 7.29 25.57
CA ARG A 445 18.58 7.99 26.87
C ARG A 445 17.60 9.18 26.95
N GLY A 446 16.45 9.04 26.31
CA GLY A 446 15.42 10.09 26.23
C GLY A 446 15.79 11.34 25.40
N LYS A 447 17.02 11.46 24.91
CA LYS A 447 17.48 12.61 24.11
C LYS A 447 17.31 12.39 22.60
N ARG A 448 17.35 11.13 22.15
CA ARG A 448 17.26 10.73 20.73
C ARG A 448 15.98 9.94 20.41
N THR A 449 14.90 10.20 21.13
CA THR A 449 13.63 9.46 21.01
C THR A 449 13.10 9.40 19.56
N GLY A 450 13.20 10.48 18.79
CA GLY A 450 12.80 10.47 17.37
C GLY A 450 13.61 9.49 16.52
N THR A 451 14.91 9.33 16.81
CA THR A 451 15.75 8.34 16.11
C THR A 451 15.39 6.92 16.56
N ALA A 452 15.12 6.70 17.84
CA ALA A 452 14.65 5.41 18.35
C ALA A 452 13.34 4.98 17.69
N VAL A 453 12.39 5.89 17.50
CA VAL A 453 11.15 5.62 16.75
C VAL A 453 11.45 5.12 15.33
N VAL A 454 12.33 5.78 14.59
CA VAL A 454 12.69 5.38 13.20
C VAL A 454 13.38 4.00 13.21
N VAL A 455 14.29 3.74 14.13
CA VAL A 455 15.00 2.45 14.24
C VAL A 455 14.03 1.32 14.55
N VAL A 456 13.14 1.51 15.53
CA VAL A 456 12.16 0.48 15.91
C VAL A 456 11.13 0.26 14.79
N THR A 457 10.72 1.31 14.09
CA THR A 457 9.83 1.17 12.92
C THR A 457 10.54 0.39 11.79
N ALA A 458 11.80 0.64 11.53
CA ALA A 458 12.57 -0.11 10.55
C ALA A 458 12.73 -1.58 10.97
N ALA A 459 13.00 -1.85 12.24
CA ALA A 459 13.03 -3.22 12.78
C ALA A 459 11.68 -3.92 12.64
N LEU A 460 10.57 -3.22 12.96
CA LEU A 460 9.22 -3.74 12.79
C LEU A 460 8.95 -4.19 11.35
N TRP A 461 9.29 -3.35 10.36
CA TRP A 461 9.06 -3.68 8.94
C TRP A 461 10.02 -4.75 8.42
N SER A 462 11.23 -4.86 9.00
CA SER A 462 12.15 -5.96 8.71
C SER A 462 11.63 -7.28 9.28
N VAL A 463 11.20 -7.30 10.55
CA VAL A 463 10.59 -8.46 11.19
C VAL A 463 9.31 -8.90 10.48
N TYR A 464 8.44 -7.95 10.11
CA TYR A 464 7.24 -8.22 9.32
C TYR A 464 7.57 -8.92 8.02
N GLY A 465 8.55 -8.40 7.25
CA GLY A 465 8.88 -8.93 5.93
C GLY A 465 9.72 -10.21 5.94
N LEU A 466 10.73 -10.31 6.81
CA LEU A 466 11.67 -11.43 6.85
C LEU A 466 11.19 -12.60 7.73
N GLY A 467 10.36 -12.30 8.73
CA GLY A 467 9.96 -13.27 9.73
C GLY A 467 8.48 -13.62 9.69
N LEU A 468 7.61 -12.63 9.97
CA LEU A 468 6.20 -12.90 10.18
C LEU A 468 5.49 -13.36 8.89
N MET A 469 5.66 -12.60 7.81
CA MET A 469 4.97 -12.93 6.56
C MET A 469 5.40 -14.27 5.96
N PRO A 470 6.70 -14.60 5.82
CA PRO A 470 7.10 -15.92 5.32
C PRO A 470 6.65 -17.09 6.20
N ALA A 471 6.62 -16.92 7.53
CA ALA A 471 6.15 -17.96 8.44
C ALA A 471 4.63 -18.23 8.34
N LEU A 472 3.85 -17.19 8.00
CA LEU A 472 2.39 -17.26 7.88
C LEU A 472 1.92 -17.59 6.45
N ASP A 473 2.78 -17.36 5.46
CA ASP A 473 2.46 -17.45 4.03
C ASP A 473 1.82 -18.80 3.62
N PRO A 474 2.36 -19.97 4.01
CA PRO A 474 1.82 -21.26 3.58
C PRO A 474 0.34 -21.48 4.02
N TYR A 475 -0.11 -20.76 5.04
CA TYR A 475 -1.45 -20.88 5.63
C TYR A 475 -2.40 -19.79 5.13
N SER A 476 -1.87 -18.61 4.82
CA SER A 476 -2.68 -17.46 4.39
C SER A 476 -2.86 -17.38 2.87
N SER A 477 -1.86 -17.81 2.09
CA SER A 477 -1.88 -17.75 0.61
C SER A 477 -2.60 -18.90 -0.07
N ALA A 478 -3.09 -19.90 0.68
CA ALA A 478 -3.59 -21.19 0.19
C ALA A 478 -2.55 -22.08 -0.53
N ALA A 479 -1.29 -21.71 -0.57
CA ALA A 479 -0.24 -22.49 -1.27
C ALA A 479 -0.15 -23.92 -0.76
N ARG A 480 -0.15 -24.11 0.57
CA ARG A 480 -0.10 -25.45 1.18
C ARG A 480 -1.35 -26.29 0.87
N LEU A 481 -2.53 -25.65 0.81
CA LEU A 481 -3.77 -26.32 0.46
C LEU A 481 -3.72 -26.85 -0.97
N MET A 482 -3.33 -25.98 -1.93
CA MET A 482 -3.28 -26.34 -3.34
C MET A 482 -2.19 -27.35 -3.64
N GLN A 483 -1.05 -27.31 -2.92
CA GLN A 483 -0.04 -28.37 -3.00
C GLN A 483 -0.61 -29.74 -2.60
N ARG A 484 -1.41 -29.81 -1.52
CA ARG A 484 -2.09 -31.05 -1.11
C ARG A 484 -3.10 -31.53 -2.15
N VAL A 485 -3.82 -30.60 -2.79
CA VAL A 485 -4.72 -30.90 -3.92
C VAL A 485 -3.94 -31.61 -5.03
N GLY A 486 -2.86 -31.00 -5.53
CA GLY A 486 -2.03 -31.58 -6.58
C GLY A 486 -1.47 -32.96 -6.24
N GLN A 487 -0.96 -33.14 -5.01
CA GLN A 487 -0.46 -34.43 -4.52
C GLN A 487 -1.56 -35.50 -4.46
N ARG A 488 -2.81 -35.12 -4.11
CA ARG A 488 -3.92 -36.07 -3.95
C ARG A 488 -4.48 -36.55 -5.27
N ILE A 489 -4.59 -35.68 -6.28
CA ILE A 489 -5.19 -36.00 -7.57
C ILE A 489 -4.17 -36.56 -8.59
N GLY A 490 -2.86 -36.39 -8.33
CA GLY A 490 -1.80 -36.83 -9.24
C GLY A 490 -1.59 -35.90 -10.45
N PRO A 491 -0.53 -36.13 -11.24
CA PRO A 491 -0.10 -35.19 -12.31
C PRO A 491 -1.03 -35.19 -13.53
N GLU A 492 -1.67 -36.33 -13.86
CA GLU A 492 -2.48 -36.52 -15.07
C GLU A 492 -3.95 -36.03 -14.92
N ALA A 493 -4.35 -35.67 -13.72
CA ALA A 493 -5.72 -35.23 -13.45
C ALA A 493 -5.98 -33.80 -13.92
N GLU A 494 -7.17 -33.56 -14.46
CA GLU A 494 -7.70 -32.25 -14.78
C GLU A 494 -8.44 -31.67 -13.57
N LEU A 495 -8.20 -30.39 -13.26
CA LEU A 495 -8.77 -29.73 -12.09
C LEU A 495 -9.82 -28.70 -12.49
N GLY A 496 -11.05 -28.87 -12.02
CA GLY A 496 -12.09 -27.86 -12.04
C GLY A 496 -12.20 -27.16 -10.67
N MET A 497 -12.64 -25.92 -10.63
CA MET A 497 -12.88 -25.17 -9.40
C MET A 497 -14.28 -24.58 -9.35
N LEU A 498 -15.00 -24.84 -8.24
CA LEU A 498 -16.33 -24.32 -7.97
C LEU A 498 -16.35 -23.61 -6.61
N ALA A 499 -17.04 -22.47 -6.53
CA ALA A 499 -17.11 -21.59 -5.35
C ALA A 499 -15.70 -21.19 -4.83
N TRP A 500 -14.75 -21.09 -5.75
CA TRP A 500 -13.35 -20.84 -5.47
C TRP A 500 -13.07 -19.38 -5.03
N ARG A 501 -11.88 -19.18 -4.48
CA ARG A 501 -11.34 -17.85 -4.18
C ARG A 501 -10.09 -17.61 -5.02
N GLU A 502 -9.75 -16.34 -5.27
CA GLU A 502 -8.64 -15.95 -6.16
C GLU A 502 -7.29 -16.57 -5.75
N GLN A 503 -7.02 -16.73 -4.43
CA GLN A 503 -5.80 -17.38 -3.95
C GLN A 503 -5.75 -18.87 -4.30
N ASN A 504 -6.88 -19.57 -4.39
CA ASN A 504 -6.91 -20.99 -4.77
C ASN A 504 -6.48 -21.17 -6.23
N MET A 505 -7.10 -20.40 -7.14
CA MET A 505 -6.75 -20.41 -8.55
C MET A 505 -5.30 -19.95 -8.78
N LEU A 506 -4.84 -18.93 -8.05
CA LEU A 506 -3.48 -18.40 -8.19
C LEU A 506 -2.41 -19.41 -7.78
N GLN A 507 -2.70 -20.29 -6.83
CA GLN A 507 -1.78 -21.28 -6.27
C GLN A 507 -1.97 -22.70 -6.86
N ALA A 508 -2.84 -22.87 -7.84
CA ALA A 508 -2.98 -24.13 -8.54
C ALA A 508 -1.68 -24.50 -9.28
N ASP A 509 -1.30 -25.76 -9.22
CA ASP A 509 -0.10 -26.30 -9.86
C ASP A 509 -0.27 -26.62 -11.36
N ARG A 510 -1.50 -26.47 -11.86
CA ARG A 510 -1.93 -26.81 -13.23
C ARG A 510 -2.99 -25.84 -13.73
N PRO A 511 -3.28 -25.84 -15.06
CA PRO A 511 -4.43 -25.13 -15.61
C PRO A 511 -5.72 -25.59 -14.94
N VAL A 512 -6.60 -24.65 -14.67
CA VAL A 512 -7.86 -24.86 -13.96
C VAL A 512 -9.03 -24.48 -14.86
N THR A 513 -10.04 -25.36 -14.92
CA THR A 513 -11.35 -25.02 -15.50
C THR A 513 -12.22 -24.38 -14.42
N ASP A 514 -12.67 -23.15 -14.63
CA ASP A 514 -13.64 -22.49 -13.76
C ASP A 514 -15.03 -22.37 -14.41
N PHE A 515 -16.05 -22.31 -13.57
CA PHE A 515 -17.46 -22.33 -14.02
C PHE A 515 -18.16 -20.98 -13.80
N GLY A 516 -17.37 -19.93 -13.59
CA GLY A 516 -17.81 -18.56 -13.36
C GLY A 516 -17.69 -18.15 -11.88
N PHE A 517 -16.98 -17.04 -11.63
CA PHE A 517 -16.75 -16.55 -10.27
C PHE A 517 -17.99 -15.91 -9.64
N LYS A 518 -18.76 -15.15 -10.44
CA LYS A 518 -19.97 -14.43 -10.01
C LYS A 518 -21.24 -15.27 -10.14
N ALA A 519 -21.19 -16.40 -10.84
CA ALA A 519 -22.32 -17.28 -11.03
C ALA A 519 -22.76 -17.90 -9.69
N SER A 520 -24.07 -18.13 -9.51
CA SER A 520 -24.57 -18.88 -8.36
C SER A 520 -24.00 -20.29 -8.35
N TRP A 521 -23.91 -20.92 -7.18
CA TRP A 521 -23.39 -22.28 -7.08
C TRP A 521 -24.21 -23.25 -7.94
N GLN A 522 -25.51 -23.07 -8.01
CA GLN A 522 -26.39 -23.86 -8.90
C GLN A 522 -25.98 -23.71 -10.38
N GLN A 523 -25.73 -22.49 -10.85
CA GLN A 523 -25.25 -22.25 -12.22
C GLN A 523 -23.86 -22.82 -12.47
N GLN A 524 -22.98 -22.75 -11.48
CA GLN A 524 -21.65 -23.37 -11.56
C GLN A 524 -21.76 -24.89 -11.66
N TRP A 525 -22.61 -25.54 -10.85
CA TRP A 525 -22.85 -26.98 -10.90
C TRP A 525 -23.49 -27.43 -12.20
N ALA A 526 -24.40 -26.64 -12.77
CA ALA A 526 -25.01 -26.93 -14.08
C ALA A 526 -23.97 -27.04 -15.20
N LYS A 527 -22.82 -26.35 -15.08
CA LYS A 527 -21.68 -26.44 -16.01
C LYS A 527 -20.67 -27.51 -15.58
N ALA A 528 -20.40 -27.61 -14.30
CA ALA A 528 -19.41 -28.53 -13.73
C ALA A 528 -19.83 -30.01 -13.86
N GLY A 529 -21.12 -30.31 -13.70
CA GLY A 529 -21.64 -31.68 -13.80
C GLY A 529 -21.38 -32.35 -15.15
N PRO A 530 -21.82 -31.77 -16.26
CA PRO A 530 -21.49 -32.28 -17.59
C PRO A 530 -19.98 -32.37 -17.84
N TRP A 531 -19.19 -31.38 -17.37
CA TRP A 531 -17.73 -31.41 -17.49
C TRP A 531 -17.14 -32.60 -16.71
N LEU A 532 -17.61 -32.91 -15.52
CA LEU A 532 -17.18 -34.10 -14.78
C LEU A 532 -17.56 -35.41 -15.49
N ALA A 533 -18.77 -35.48 -16.04
CA ALA A 533 -19.30 -36.68 -16.71
C ALA A 533 -18.54 -37.04 -18.00
N ASP A 534 -17.97 -36.06 -18.68
CA ASP A 534 -17.24 -36.25 -19.95
C ASP A 534 -15.91 -37.04 -19.78
N ALA A 535 -15.22 -36.92 -18.62
CA ALA A 535 -14.03 -37.67 -18.31
C ALA A 535 -13.93 -38.02 -16.80
N PRO A 536 -14.80 -38.88 -16.27
CA PRO A 536 -14.98 -39.05 -14.83
C PRO A 536 -13.73 -39.59 -14.10
N GLU A 537 -12.90 -40.38 -14.75
CA GLU A 537 -11.68 -40.94 -14.18
C GLU A 537 -10.53 -39.92 -14.07
N ARG A 538 -10.57 -38.85 -14.90
CA ARG A 538 -9.47 -37.88 -14.99
C ARG A 538 -9.81 -36.56 -14.35
N ARG A 539 -11.10 -36.22 -14.18
CA ARG A 539 -11.55 -34.90 -13.73
C ARG A 539 -11.90 -34.88 -12.26
N TRP A 540 -11.38 -33.87 -11.60
CA TRP A 540 -11.58 -33.60 -10.20
C TRP A 540 -12.08 -32.19 -9.99
N LEU A 541 -13.00 -32.02 -9.06
CA LEU A 541 -13.53 -30.70 -8.69
C LEU A 541 -13.05 -30.31 -7.30
N PHE A 542 -12.35 -29.19 -7.22
CA PHE A 542 -12.04 -28.51 -5.96
C PHE A 542 -13.20 -27.58 -5.63
N VAL A 543 -13.83 -27.76 -4.48
CA VAL A 543 -15.08 -27.10 -4.15
C VAL A 543 -15.13 -26.72 -2.67
N LEU A 544 -15.78 -25.58 -2.37
CA LEU A 544 -16.10 -25.18 -1.01
C LEU A 544 -17.09 -26.20 -0.42
N LYS A 545 -16.81 -26.73 0.79
CA LYS A 545 -17.64 -27.77 1.45
C LYS A 545 -19.13 -27.44 1.48
N GLN A 546 -19.48 -26.16 1.74
CA GLN A 546 -20.86 -25.69 1.78
C GLN A 546 -21.54 -25.65 0.41
N ALA A 547 -20.77 -25.67 -0.66
CA ALA A 547 -21.28 -25.62 -2.03
C ALA A 547 -21.43 -27.02 -2.68
N VAL A 548 -21.14 -28.10 -1.95
CA VAL A 548 -21.32 -29.47 -2.43
C VAL A 548 -22.77 -29.88 -2.26
N PRO A 549 -23.50 -30.28 -3.33
CA PRO A 549 -24.89 -30.70 -3.24
C PRO A 549 -25.07 -31.97 -2.41
N ALA A 550 -26.24 -32.10 -1.79
CA ALA A 550 -26.56 -33.25 -0.96
C ALA A 550 -26.60 -34.59 -1.75
N CYS A 551 -26.86 -34.53 -3.05
CA CYS A 551 -26.90 -35.71 -3.93
C CYS A 551 -25.53 -36.37 -4.14
N ILE A 552 -24.41 -35.70 -3.87
CA ILE A 552 -23.09 -36.33 -3.93
C ILE A 552 -22.85 -37.07 -2.60
N ASP A 553 -22.56 -38.36 -2.69
CA ASP A 553 -22.31 -39.21 -1.52
C ASP A 553 -21.15 -38.63 -0.67
N PRO A 554 -21.38 -38.39 0.63
CA PRO A 554 -20.31 -37.98 1.56
C PRO A 554 -19.09 -38.90 1.58
N ALA A 555 -19.27 -40.20 1.36
CA ALA A 555 -18.18 -41.17 1.33
C ALA A 555 -17.22 -40.99 0.15
N GLN A 556 -17.68 -40.36 -0.94
CA GLN A 556 -16.88 -40.10 -2.14
C GLN A 556 -16.19 -38.70 -2.12
N ARG A 557 -16.51 -37.89 -1.13
CA ARG A 557 -15.89 -36.58 -0.95
C ARG A 557 -14.60 -36.71 -0.15
N ILE A 558 -13.56 -35.97 -0.56
CA ILE A 558 -12.29 -36.00 0.15
C ILE A 558 -12.08 -34.62 0.80
N ASP A 559 -12.07 -34.57 2.13
CA ASP A 559 -11.72 -33.37 2.87
C ASP A 559 -10.23 -33.05 2.67
N ILE A 560 -9.93 -31.90 2.07
CA ILE A 560 -8.55 -31.49 1.78
C ILE A 560 -8.02 -30.50 2.84
N GLY A 561 -8.89 -29.98 3.67
CA GLY A 561 -8.57 -29.12 4.80
C GLY A 561 -9.12 -27.71 4.71
N GLU A 562 -8.62 -26.87 5.60
CA GLU A 562 -9.07 -25.49 5.77
C GLU A 562 -8.04 -24.49 5.23
N SER A 563 -8.53 -23.41 4.61
CA SER A 563 -7.77 -22.22 4.29
C SER A 563 -8.66 -20.99 4.42
N ASN A 564 -8.16 -19.96 5.10
CA ASN A 564 -8.88 -18.70 5.31
C ASN A 564 -10.30 -18.86 5.88
N ARG A 565 -10.43 -19.71 6.91
CA ARG A 565 -11.70 -20.03 7.62
C ARG A 565 -12.72 -20.77 6.73
N ASN A 566 -12.35 -21.26 5.56
CA ASN A 566 -13.20 -22.04 4.67
C ASN A 566 -12.69 -23.48 4.60
N GLN A 567 -13.63 -24.45 4.68
CA GLN A 567 -13.34 -25.88 4.50
C GLN A 567 -13.51 -26.24 3.03
N TRP A 568 -12.56 -27.03 2.51
CA TRP A 568 -12.48 -27.38 1.10
C TRP A 568 -12.50 -28.89 0.90
N GLN A 569 -13.18 -29.33 -0.16
CA GLN A 569 -13.29 -30.72 -0.54
C GLN A 569 -12.87 -30.96 -1.99
N LEU A 570 -12.45 -32.16 -2.28
CA LEU A 570 -12.28 -32.69 -3.64
C LEU A 570 -13.41 -33.65 -3.92
N VAL A 571 -14.02 -33.52 -5.11
CA VAL A 571 -15.05 -34.38 -5.63
C VAL A 571 -14.50 -35.01 -6.91
N PRO A 572 -14.31 -36.36 -6.99
CA PRO A 572 -13.91 -37.02 -8.21
C PRO A 572 -15.06 -37.03 -9.22
N GLY A 573 -14.75 -37.06 -10.52
CA GLY A 573 -15.76 -37.13 -11.56
C GLY A 573 -16.67 -38.35 -11.46
N THR A 574 -16.15 -39.46 -10.93
CA THR A 574 -16.90 -40.70 -10.66
C THR A 574 -18.01 -40.56 -9.62
N ALA A 575 -17.95 -39.52 -8.75
CA ALA A 575 -19.00 -39.22 -7.79
C ALA A 575 -20.19 -38.48 -8.39
N TRP A 576 -20.08 -37.99 -9.61
CA TRP A 576 -21.15 -37.28 -10.29
C TRP A 576 -22.10 -38.23 -11.02
N HIS A 577 -23.40 -38.01 -10.91
CA HIS A 577 -24.43 -38.72 -11.69
C HIS A 577 -25.47 -37.74 -12.24
N ALA A 578 -26.10 -38.10 -13.37
CA ALA A 578 -26.99 -37.21 -14.12
C ALA A 578 -28.24 -36.73 -13.36
N GLY A 579 -28.65 -37.46 -12.29
CA GLY A 579 -29.77 -37.07 -11.41
C GLY A 579 -29.38 -36.04 -10.31
N CYS A 580 -28.12 -35.72 -10.17
CA CYS A 580 -27.64 -34.79 -9.16
C CYS A 580 -27.89 -33.33 -9.59
N VAL A 581 -28.92 -32.71 -9.03
CA VAL A 581 -29.25 -31.30 -9.27
C VAL A 581 -29.01 -30.53 -7.97
N ALA A 582 -28.21 -29.45 -8.05
CA ALA A 582 -28.05 -28.53 -6.93
C ALA A 582 -29.39 -27.85 -6.63
N THR A 583 -29.89 -28.02 -5.38
CA THR A 583 -31.16 -27.45 -4.97
C THR A 583 -31.05 -25.97 -4.62
N ALA A 584 -32.18 -25.27 -4.54
CA ALA A 584 -32.19 -23.84 -4.21
C ALA A 584 -31.60 -23.52 -2.82
N SER A 585 -31.58 -24.49 -1.88
CA SER A 585 -30.91 -24.36 -0.58
C SER A 585 -29.39 -24.36 -0.68
N ASP A 586 -28.83 -24.87 -1.79
CA ASP A 586 -27.40 -24.84 -2.11
C ASP A 586 -27.00 -23.51 -2.79
N THR A 587 -27.96 -22.62 -2.99
CA THR A 587 -27.78 -21.30 -3.60
C THR A 587 -27.38 -20.29 -2.56
N ASN A 588 -26.15 -20.33 -2.10
CA ASN A 588 -25.58 -19.10 -1.57
C ASN A 588 -25.30 -18.20 -2.77
N THR A 589 -25.80 -16.99 -2.73
CA THR A 589 -25.52 -15.96 -3.73
C THR A 589 -24.01 -15.95 -3.96
N GLY A 590 -23.64 -16.33 -5.16
CA GLY A 590 -22.26 -16.62 -5.56
C GLY A 590 -21.28 -15.57 -5.11
N GLY A 591 -20.04 -15.88 -5.15
CA GLY A 591 -18.82 -15.11 -4.79
C GLY A 591 -18.84 -13.59 -4.75
N GLY A 592 -20.02 -13.01 -4.60
CA GLY A 592 -20.27 -11.64 -4.25
C GLY A 592 -19.93 -11.45 -2.78
N ASP A 593 -18.74 -10.95 -2.52
CA ASP A 593 -18.39 -10.18 -1.33
C ASP A 593 -19.02 -10.59 0.01
N SER A 594 -18.86 -11.84 0.44
CA SER A 594 -18.82 -12.10 1.87
C SER A 594 -17.47 -11.62 2.42
N GLU A 595 -17.17 -10.35 2.27
CA GLU A 595 -16.28 -9.61 3.14
C GLU A 595 -16.99 -9.47 4.50
N THR A 596 -17.20 -10.61 5.16
CA THR A 596 -17.46 -10.59 6.61
C THR A 596 -16.15 -10.25 7.27
N ASP A 597 -16.16 -9.16 8.03
CA ASP A 597 -15.12 -8.56 8.87
C ASP A 597 -14.16 -9.53 9.56
#